data_fd813731e0bdfd87777154337f73a3fe
#
_entry.id   fd813731e0bdfd87777154337f73a3fe
#
_cell.length_a   1.000
_cell.length_b   1.000
_cell.length_c   1.000
_cell.angle_alpha   90.00
_cell.angle_beta   90.00
_cell.angle_gamma   90.00
#
_symmetry.space_group_name_H-M   'P 1'
#
loop_
_entity.id
_entity.type
_entity.pdbx_description
1 polymer ?
#
loop_
_entity_poly.entity_id
_entity_poly.type
_entity_poly.pdbx_seq_one_letter_code
_entity_poly.pdbx_strand_id
1 'polypeptide(L)'
;VDGRQSDAVTRYANMFSVFFDYLNADKQQAIKQSVLLNDEILKITTPYMRFYELEALCALGEQETVMKEMKAYWGGMLKEGATSFWEKYNPEESGTQHLAMYGRPYGKSLCHAWGASPIYLLGKYYLGVKPTKEGYKEFAVSPVLGGLKWMEGTVPTPNGDIHVYMDNKTIKVKATEGKGYLTIQSRRQPKANMGTVEKVSEGVWRLWIDSPEERIVTYRL
;
A
#
# COMPACT_ATOMS: atom_id res chain seq x y z
N VAL A 1 21.27 -13.37 -20.02
CA VAL A 1 21.52 -14.73 -20.45
C VAL A 1 22.96 -14.76 -20.98
N ASP A 2 23.72 -15.79 -20.64
CA ASP A 2 25.12 -15.97 -21.09
C ASP A 2 26.08 -14.83 -20.70
N GLY A 3 25.83 -14.13 -19.59
CA GLY A 3 26.65 -13.00 -19.14
C GLY A 3 26.50 -11.73 -19.96
N ARG A 4 25.59 -11.69 -20.92
CA ARG A 4 25.26 -10.48 -21.71
C ARG A 4 24.07 -9.75 -21.10
N GLN A 5 24.15 -8.42 -21.09
CA GLN A 5 23.01 -7.60 -20.72
C GLN A 5 21.89 -7.79 -21.74
N SER A 6 20.65 -7.98 -21.27
CA SER A 6 19.48 -8.03 -22.12
C SER A 6 19.01 -6.62 -22.47
N ASP A 7 18.60 -6.41 -23.71
CA ASP A 7 17.94 -5.17 -24.15
C ASP A 7 16.46 -5.14 -23.73
N ALA A 8 15.90 -6.27 -23.26
CA ALA A 8 14.52 -6.34 -22.79
C ALA A 8 14.41 -5.72 -21.40
N VAL A 9 13.66 -4.64 -21.30
CA VAL A 9 13.31 -4.00 -20.02
C VAL A 9 12.08 -4.70 -19.44
N THR A 10 12.19 -5.17 -18.20
CA THR A 10 11.07 -5.79 -17.46
C THR A 10 10.84 -5.09 -16.13
N ARG A 11 9.64 -5.23 -15.57
CA ARG A 11 9.31 -4.67 -14.27
C ARG A 11 10.02 -5.39 -13.11
N TYR A 12 10.34 -6.68 -13.28
CA TYR A 12 10.84 -7.53 -12.19
C TYR A 12 12.12 -7.03 -11.53
N ALA A 13 13.22 -6.93 -12.26
CA ALA A 13 14.50 -6.47 -11.70
C ALA A 13 14.41 -5.04 -11.19
N ASN A 14 13.65 -4.20 -11.89
CA ASN A 14 13.48 -2.78 -11.56
C ASN A 14 12.65 -2.59 -10.28
N MET A 15 11.53 -3.30 -10.11
CA MET A 15 10.75 -3.21 -8.87
C MET A 15 11.53 -3.71 -7.65
N PHE A 16 12.30 -4.79 -7.79
CA PHE A 16 13.10 -5.31 -6.68
C PHE A 16 14.25 -4.38 -6.29
N SER A 17 14.84 -3.66 -7.24
CA SER A 17 15.88 -2.66 -6.91
C SER A 17 15.32 -1.49 -6.09
N VAL A 18 14.06 -1.11 -6.32
CA VAL A 18 13.34 -0.14 -5.49
C VAL A 18 12.89 -0.76 -4.16
N PHE A 19 12.30 -1.94 -4.20
CA PHE A 19 11.77 -2.63 -3.02
C PHE A 19 12.84 -2.88 -1.95
N PHE A 20 14.07 -3.26 -2.37
CA PHE A 20 15.20 -3.51 -1.48
C PHE A 20 16.09 -2.28 -1.25
N ASP A 21 15.71 -1.10 -1.75
CA ASP A 21 16.42 0.15 -1.56
C ASP A 21 17.90 0.11 -2.02
N TYR A 22 18.17 -0.56 -3.15
CA TYR A 22 19.53 -0.67 -3.71
C TYR A 22 20.00 0.57 -4.47
N LEU A 23 19.10 1.52 -4.73
CA LEU A 23 19.35 2.65 -5.61
C LEU A 23 19.19 3.98 -4.88
N ASN A 24 19.95 4.99 -5.32
CA ASN A 24 19.73 6.35 -4.87
C ASN A 24 18.40 6.92 -5.41
N ALA A 25 17.97 8.04 -4.85
CA ALA A 25 16.67 8.66 -5.15
C ALA A 25 16.48 8.96 -6.65
N ASP A 26 17.53 9.45 -7.34
CA ASP A 26 17.45 9.78 -8.78
C ASP A 26 17.17 8.55 -9.64
N LYS A 27 17.87 7.44 -9.36
CA LYS A 27 17.67 6.17 -10.05
C LYS A 27 16.31 5.55 -9.72
N GLN A 28 15.86 5.62 -8.48
CA GLN A 28 14.51 5.18 -8.09
C GLN A 28 13.45 5.99 -8.84
N GLN A 29 13.61 7.31 -8.95
CA GLN A 29 12.71 8.17 -9.70
C GLN A 29 12.73 7.86 -11.20
N ALA A 30 13.91 7.61 -11.78
CA ALA A 30 14.03 7.20 -13.18
C ALA A 30 13.28 5.87 -13.44
N ILE A 31 13.48 4.84 -12.62
CA ILE A 31 12.76 3.56 -12.72
C ILE A 31 11.25 3.76 -12.56
N LYS A 32 10.82 4.59 -11.63
CA LYS A 32 9.41 4.91 -11.45
C LYS A 32 8.78 5.38 -12.76
N GLN A 33 9.39 6.36 -13.42
CA GLN A 33 8.84 6.97 -14.63
C GLN A 33 9.02 6.09 -15.87
N SER A 34 10.22 5.54 -16.08
CA SER A 34 10.54 4.83 -17.33
C SER A 34 10.07 3.37 -17.35
N VAL A 35 9.79 2.76 -16.20
CA VAL A 35 9.42 1.34 -16.10
C VAL A 35 8.10 1.11 -15.38
N LEU A 36 7.98 1.56 -14.12
CA LEU A 36 6.82 1.16 -13.29
C LEU A 36 5.53 1.87 -13.68
N LEU A 37 5.63 3.14 -14.12
CA LEU A 37 4.49 3.93 -14.59
C LEU A 37 4.40 3.94 -16.13
N ASN A 38 5.28 3.25 -16.83
CA ASN A 38 5.27 3.21 -18.29
C ASN A 38 4.36 2.07 -18.78
N ASP A 39 3.26 2.41 -19.46
CA ASP A 39 2.29 1.44 -19.99
C ASP A 39 2.82 0.61 -21.17
N GLU A 40 3.91 1.04 -21.83
CA GLU A 40 4.57 0.26 -22.88
C GLU A 40 5.35 -0.94 -22.33
N ILE A 41 5.74 -0.89 -21.06
CA ILE A 41 6.42 -2.02 -20.40
C ILE A 41 5.37 -3.04 -19.93
N LEU A 42 5.54 -4.29 -20.38
CA LEU A 42 4.64 -5.39 -20.11
C LEU A 42 4.26 -5.48 -18.60
N LYS A 43 2.97 -5.40 -18.35
CA LYS A 43 2.42 -5.47 -16.96
C LYS A 43 2.52 -6.89 -16.41
N ILE A 44 2.74 -6.98 -15.12
CA ILE A 44 2.73 -8.24 -14.38
C ILE A 44 1.27 -8.72 -14.24
N THR A 45 1.00 -9.97 -14.57
CA THR A 45 -0.38 -10.54 -14.59
C THR A 45 -0.70 -11.39 -13.36
N THR A 46 0.30 -11.80 -12.56
CA THR A 46 0.06 -12.59 -11.35
C THR A 46 -0.02 -11.69 -10.11
N PRO A 47 -0.99 -11.85 -9.21
CA PRO A 47 -1.15 -11.00 -8.04
C PRO A 47 0.03 -11.13 -7.07
N TYR A 48 0.70 -12.30 -7.04
CA TYR A 48 1.91 -12.52 -6.27
C TYR A 48 3.03 -11.52 -6.61
N MET A 49 3.36 -11.37 -7.88
CA MET A 49 4.41 -10.44 -8.32
C MET A 49 3.93 -8.99 -8.39
N ARG A 50 2.64 -8.77 -8.64
CA ARG A 50 2.05 -7.42 -8.54
C ARG A 50 2.16 -6.84 -7.14
N PHE A 51 2.17 -7.66 -6.09
CA PHE A 51 2.43 -7.20 -4.73
C PHE A 51 3.71 -6.38 -4.63
N TYR A 52 4.83 -6.92 -5.11
CA TYR A 52 6.13 -6.24 -5.03
C TYR A 52 6.17 -4.96 -5.89
N GLU A 53 5.55 -4.99 -7.07
CA GLU A 53 5.40 -3.82 -7.92
C GLU A 53 4.61 -2.71 -7.22
N LEU A 54 3.45 -3.03 -6.67
CA LEU A 54 2.58 -2.06 -6.00
C LEU A 54 3.20 -1.56 -4.68
N GLU A 55 3.93 -2.40 -3.96
CA GLU A 55 4.66 -1.97 -2.77
C GLU A 55 5.79 -1.01 -3.11
N ALA A 56 6.56 -1.28 -4.18
CA ALA A 56 7.57 -0.36 -4.67
C ALA A 56 6.96 0.99 -5.07
N LEU A 57 5.83 0.99 -5.77
CA LEU A 57 5.10 2.22 -6.12
C LEU A 57 4.60 2.97 -4.87
N CYS A 58 4.05 2.27 -3.88
CA CYS A 58 3.67 2.88 -2.61
C CYS A 58 4.86 3.52 -1.88
N ALA A 59 6.02 2.85 -1.87
CA ALA A 59 7.25 3.39 -1.28
C ALA A 59 7.72 4.66 -2.00
N LEU A 60 7.43 4.78 -3.29
CA LEU A 60 7.72 5.95 -4.13
C LEU A 60 6.62 7.04 -4.11
N GLY A 61 5.62 6.91 -3.24
CA GLY A 61 4.57 7.92 -3.07
C GLY A 61 3.40 7.83 -4.04
N GLU A 62 3.24 6.72 -4.77
CA GLU A 62 2.26 6.54 -5.84
C GLU A 62 0.95 5.86 -5.37
N GLN A 63 0.49 6.14 -4.13
CA GLN A 63 -0.70 5.51 -3.56
C GLN A 63 -1.96 5.71 -4.41
N GLU A 64 -2.10 6.86 -5.07
CA GLU A 64 -3.26 7.10 -5.95
C GLU A 64 -3.24 6.16 -7.16
N THR A 65 -2.09 5.97 -7.79
CA THR A 65 -1.90 5.03 -8.91
C THR A 65 -2.13 3.60 -8.45
N VAL A 66 -1.56 3.22 -7.29
CA VAL A 66 -1.75 1.89 -6.71
C VAL A 66 -3.23 1.61 -6.40
N MET A 67 -3.98 2.59 -5.91
CA MET A 67 -5.43 2.42 -5.69
C MET A 67 -6.19 2.18 -7.00
N LYS A 68 -5.84 2.90 -8.07
CA LYS A 68 -6.43 2.68 -9.41
C LYS A 68 -6.11 1.26 -9.92
N GLU A 69 -4.88 0.81 -9.79
CA GLU A 69 -4.45 -0.54 -10.17
C GLU A 69 -5.14 -1.63 -9.33
N MET A 70 -5.27 -1.45 -8.01
CA MET A 70 -6.03 -2.39 -7.17
C MET A 70 -7.50 -2.49 -7.58
N LYS A 71 -8.15 -1.36 -7.84
CA LYS A 71 -9.54 -1.33 -8.32
C LYS A 71 -9.71 -1.99 -9.69
N ALA A 72 -8.75 -1.80 -10.60
CA ALA A 72 -8.79 -2.43 -11.91
C ALA A 72 -8.59 -3.94 -11.82
N TYR A 73 -7.55 -4.39 -11.13
CA TYR A 73 -7.15 -5.79 -11.11
C TYR A 73 -8.03 -6.64 -10.18
N TRP A 74 -8.07 -6.34 -8.87
CA TRP A 74 -8.90 -7.09 -7.92
C TRP A 74 -10.39 -6.76 -8.04
N GLY A 75 -10.72 -5.51 -8.38
CA GLY A 75 -12.09 -5.14 -8.71
C GLY A 75 -12.59 -5.83 -10.00
N GLY A 76 -11.68 -6.14 -10.94
CA GLY A 76 -11.96 -6.99 -12.08
C GLY A 76 -12.35 -8.41 -11.66
N MET A 77 -11.59 -9.05 -10.76
CA MET A 77 -11.96 -10.36 -10.20
C MET A 77 -13.38 -10.34 -9.57
N LEU A 78 -13.71 -9.28 -8.82
CA LEU A 78 -15.04 -9.13 -8.20
C LEU A 78 -16.15 -9.04 -9.23
N LYS A 79 -15.93 -8.36 -10.35
CA LYS A 79 -16.91 -8.27 -11.46
C LYS A 79 -17.16 -9.63 -12.10
N GLU A 80 -16.16 -10.49 -12.13
CA GLU A 80 -16.26 -11.87 -12.61
C GLU A 80 -16.79 -12.85 -11.54
N GLY A 81 -17.26 -12.34 -10.40
CA GLY A 81 -17.89 -13.13 -9.34
C GLY A 81 -16.92 -13.71 -8.30
N ALA A 82 -15.70 -13.19 -8.18
CA ALA A 82 -14.77 -13.64 -7.15
C ALA A 82 -15.33 -13.38 -5.74
N THR A 83 -15.28 -14.41 -4.90
CA THR A 83 -15.58 -14.35 -3.45
C THR A 83 -14.34 -14.50 -2.60
N SER A 84 -13.19 -14.76 -3.23
CA SER A 84 -11.87 -14.86 -2.62
C SER A 84 -10.80 -14.41 -3.61
N PHE A 85 -9.56 -14.34 -3.18
CA PHE A 85 -8.44 -13.94 -4.03
C PHE A 85 -8.07 -15.05 -5.01
N TRP A 86 -8.02 -14.72 -6.30
CA TRP A 86 -7.65 -15.65 -7.36
C TRP A 86 -6.13 -15.74 -7.55
N GLU A 87 -5.66 -16.87 -8.03
CA GLU A 87 -4.26 -17.14 -8.37
C GLU A 87 -3.73 -16.24 -9.49
N LYS A 88 -4.59 -15.90 -10.46
CA LYS A 88 -4.30 -15.04 -11.62
C LYS A 88 -5.57 -14.38 -12.10
N TYR A 89 -5.45 -13.17 -12.61
CA TYR A 89 -6.49 -12.47 -13.33
C TYR A 89 -5.90 -11.82 -14.59
N ASN A 90 -6.57 -11.96 -15.71
CA ASN A 90 -6.28 -11.26 -16.95
C ASN A 90 -7.56 -10.58 -17.44
N PRO A 91 -7.62 -9.25 -17.57
CA PRO A 91 -8.81 -8.54 -18.02
C PRO A 91 -9.22 -8.84 -19.47
N GLU A 92 -8.34 -9.43 -20.26
CA GLU A 92 -8.60 -9.84 -21.65
C GLU A 92 -9.31 -11.20 -21.74
N GLU A 93 -9.31 -12.00 -20.66
CA GLU A 93 -10.03 -13.27 -20.56
C GLU A 93 -11.52 -13.00 -20.28
N SER A 94 -12.38 -13.94 -20.66
CA SER A 94 -13.83 -13.87 -20.42
C SER A 94 -14.44 -15.24 -20.10
N GLY A 95 -15.49 -15.25 -19.28
CA GLY A 95 -16.25 -16.46 -18.93
C GLY A 95 -15.36 -17.58 -18.39
N THR A 96 -15.44 -18.79 -18.97
CA THR A 96 -14.67 -19.95 -18.50
C THR A 96 -13.16 -19.84 -18.70
N GLN A 97 -12.67 -18.91 -19.51
CA GLN A 97 -11.24 -18.66 -19.65
C GLN A 97 -10.60 -18.25 -18.32
N HIS A 98 -11.36 -17.51 -17.48
CA HIS A 98 -10.91 -17.16 -16.13
C HIS A 98 -10.66 -18.35 -15.21
N LEU A 99 -11.16 -19.53 -15.55
CA LEU A 99 -10.97 -20.75 -14.76
C LEU A 99 -9.78 -21.59 -15.25
N ALA A 100 -9.31 -21.33 -16.47
CA ALA A 100 -8.26 -22.11 -17.11
C ALA A 100 -6.87 -21.70 -16.60
N MET A 101 -6.02 -22.68 -16.33
CA MET A 101 -4.60 -22.50 -16.00
C MET A 101 -3.82 -23.79 -16.21
N TYR A 102 -2.53 -23.68 -16.48
CA TYR A 102 -1.63 -24.83 -16.66
C TYR A 102 -2.10 -25.84 -17.73
N GLY A 103 -2.72 -25.36 -18.81
CA GLY A 103 -3.27 -26.22 -19.86
C GLY A 103 -4.53 -27.01 -19.45
N ARG A 104 -5.18 -26.67 -18.33
CA ARG A 104 -6.40 -27.31 -17.82
C ARG A 104 -7.55 -26.32 -17.80
N PRO A 105 -8.76 -26.70 -18.29
CA PRO A 105 -9.92 -25.81 -18.33
C PRO A 105 -10.36 -25.25 -16.96
N TYR A 106 -10.11 -25.98 -15.88
CA TYR A 106 -10.45 -25.61 -14.49
C TYR A 106 -9.22 -25.73 -13.58
N GLY A 107 -8.05 -25.35 -14.11
CA GLY A 107 -6.79 -25.48 -13.39
C GLY A 107 -6.46 -24.35 -12.43
N LYS A 108 -7.16 -23.20 -12.55
CA LYS A 108 -6.89 -22.02 -11.71
C LYS A 108 -7.42 -22.20 -10.30
N SER A 109 -6.63 -21.85 -9.31
CA SER A 109 -7.09 -21.73 -7.94
C SER A 109 -7.87 -20.42 -7.77
N LEU A 110 -9.11 -20.51 -7.31
CA LEU A 110 -9.96 -19.37 -7.02
C LEU A 110 -9.93 -18.95 -5.56
N CYS A 111 -9.14 -19.63 -4.72
CA CYS A 111 -8.85 -19.27 -3.33
C CYS A 111 -7.34 -19.41 -3.10
N HIS A 112 -6.60 -18.34 -3.39
CA HIS A 112 -5.13 -18.40 -3.42
C HIS A 112 -4.53 -17.27 -2.57
N ALA A 113 -3.85 -17.66 -1.48
CA ALA A 113 -3.38 -16.72 -0.45
C ALA A 113 -2.45 -15.61 -0.99
N TRP A 114 -1.61 -15.92 -1.98
CA TRP A 114 -0.71 -14.90 -2.54
C TRP A 114 -1.43 -13.77 -3.31
N GLY A 115 -2.74 -13.91 -3.53
CA GLY A 115 -3.57 -12.85 -4.09
C GLY A 115 -4.00 -11.77 -3.08
N ALA A 116 -3.75 -11.96 -1.77
CA ALA A 116 -4.27 -11.13 -0.68
C ALA A 116 -3.47 -9.86 -0.40
N SER A 117 -2.56 -9.46 -1.28
CA SER A 117 -1.73 -8.26 -1.11
C SER A 117 -2.47 -6.95 -0.84
N PRO A 118 -3.70 -6.70 -1.33
CA PRO A 118 -4.43 -5.48 -0.99
C PRO A 118 -4.59 -5.26 0.52
N ILE A 119 -4.79 -6.33 1.31
CA ILE A 119 -4.95 -6.23 2.77
C ILE A 119 -3.69 -5.63 3.42
N TYR A 120 -2.52 -6.13 3.03
CA TYR A 120 -1.24 -5.62 3.52
C TYR A 120 -0.97 -4.18 3.07
N LEU A 121 -1.19 -3.90 1.78
CA LEU A 121 -0.95 -2.56 1.21
C LEU A 121 -1.85 -1.51 1.85
N LEU A 122 -3.14 -1.82 2.07
CA LEU A 122 -4.09 -0.93 2.74
C LEU A 122 -3.67 -0.64 4.18
N GLY A 123 -3.23 -1.64 4.93
CA GLY A 123 -2.76 -1.46 6.31
C GLY A 123 -1.49 -0.62 6.38
N LYS A 124 -0.47 -0.97 5.58
CA LYS A 124 0.86 -0.38 5.65
C LYS A 124 0.97 1.01 5.00
N TYR A 125 0.28 1.25 3.88
CA TYR A 125 0.50 2.43 3.05
C TYR A 125 -0.69 3.39 2.97
N TYR A 126 -1.91 2.94 3.28
CA TYR A 126 -3.09 3.80 3.33
C TYR A 126 -3.45 4.14 4.77
N LEU A 127 -3.76 3.18 5.62
CA LEU A 127 -3.88 3.42 7.07
C LEU A 127 -2.53 3.86 7.67
N GLY A 128 -1.43 3.47 7.02
CA GLY A 128 -0.10 3.95 7.30
C GLY A 128 0.53 3.39 8.57
N VAL A 129 0.05 2.26 9.07
CA VAL A 129 0.51 1.64 10.32
C VAL A 129 1.76 0.80 10.05
N LYS A 130 2.86 1.14 10.71
CA LYS A 130 4.16 0.46 10.56
C LYS A 130 4.84 0.28 11.91
N PRO A 131 5.52 -0.86 12.17
CA PRO A 131 6.37 -0.98 13.33
C PRO A 131 7.61 -0.07 13.19
N THR A 132 8.01 0.58 14.26
CA THR A 132 9.29 1.30 14.37
C THR A 132 10.26 0.57 15.29
N LYS A 133 9.73 -0.37 16.09
CA LYS A 133 10.52 -1.36 16.84
C LYS A 133 9.91 -2.75 16.68
N GLU A 134 10.72 -3.75 16.86
CA GLU A 134 10.35 -5.16 16.75
C GLU A 134 9.12 -5.50 17.58
N GLY A 135 8.23 -6.32 17.01
CA GLY A 135 7.00 -6.73 17.66
C GLY A 135 6.00 -5.60 17.91
N TYR A 136 6.07 -4.48 17.18
CA TYR A 136 5.23 -3.29 17.40
C TYR A 136 5.34 -2.71 18.81
N LYS A 137 6.46 -2.88 19.52
CA LYS A 137 6.73 -2.19 20.78
C LYS A 137 6.61 -0.67 20.64
N GLU A 138 7.03 -0.17 19.48
CA GLU A 138 6.73 1.17 19.02
C GLU A 138 6.23 1.12 17.56
N PHE A 139 5.37 2.08 17.21
CA PHE A 139 4.78 2.15 15.87
C PHE A 139 4.68 3.60 15.36
N ALA A 140 4.58 3.72 14.05
CA ALA A 140 4.22 4.97 13.38
C ALA A 140 2.90 4.80 12.65
N VAL A 141 2.09 5.85 12.63
CA VAL A 141 0.88 5.97 11.82
C VAL A 141 1.07 7.15 10.88
N SER A 142 1.06 6.90 9.57
CA SER A 142 1.25 7.94 8.55
C SER A 142 0.21 7.72 7.44
N PRO A 143 -1.06 8.07 7.67
CA PRO A 143 -2.15 7.73 6.78
C PRO A 143 -2.11 8.58 5.51
N VAL A 144 -2.49 7.94 4.37
CA VAL A 144 -2.54 8.57 3.05
C VAL A 144 -3.81 8.13 2.34
N LEU A 145 -4.67 9.07 1.93
CA LEU A 145 -5.95 8.76 1.26
C LEU A 145 -5.77 8.07 -0.11
N GLY A 146 -4.70 8.39 -0.85
CA GLY A 146 -4.43 7.77 -2.15
C GLY A 146 -5.60 7.90 -3.14
N GLY A 147 -6.24 9.07 -3.19
CA GLY A 147 -7.40 9.33 -4.04
C GLY A 147 -8.75 8.89 -3.47
N LEU A 148 -8.78 8.35 -2.26
CA LEU A 148 -10.02 8.07 -1.52
C LEU A 148 -10.58 9.36 -0.89
N LYS A 149 -11.90 9.42 -0.70
CA LYS A 149 -12.55 10.52 0.02
C LYS A 149 -12.41 10.36 1.53
N TRP A 150 -12.41 9.14 1.99
CA TRP A 150 -12.22 8.73 3.37
C TRP A 150 -11.78 7.27 3.42
N MET A 151 -11.23 6.86 4.54
CA MET A 151 -10.91 5.48 4.85
C MET A 151 -11.01 5.23 6.35
N GLU A 152 -11.28 3.98 6.70
CA GLU A 152 -11.31 3.51 8.08
C GLU A 152 -10.89 2.05 8.12
N GLY A 153 -10.13 1.67 9.11
CA GLY A 153 -9.71 0.29 9.28
C GLY A 153 -8.92 0.05 10.54
N THR A 154 -8.70 -1.23 10.81
CA THR A 154 -7.95 -1.71 11.96
C THR A 154 -6.78 -2.56 11.49
N VAL A 155 -5.60 -2.29 12.03
CA VAL A 155 -4.40 -3.10 11.82
C VAL A 155 -4.13 -3.88 13.12
N PRO A 156 -4.25 -5.21 13.10
CA PRO A 156 -3.92 -6.02 14.25
C PRO A 156 -2.40 -6.06 14.47
N THR A 157 -2.00 -5.96 15.72
CA THR A 157 -0.59 -6.07 16.13
C THR A 157 -0.45 -7.03 17.30
N PRO A 158 0.76 -7.54 17.60
CA PRO A 158 0.97 -8.37 18.80
C PRO A 158 0.62 -7.68 20.11
N ASN A 159 0.56 -6.34 20.13
CA ASN A 159 0.24 -5.54 21.31
C ASN A 159 -1.18 -4.95 21.25
N GLY A 160 -2.08 -5.57 20.47
CA GLY A 160 -3.45 -5.09 20.29
C GLY A 160 -3.66 -4.30 18.99
N ASP A 161 -4.87 -3.88 18.80
CA ASP A 161 -5.33 -3.27 17.55
C ASP A 161 -4.99 -1.79 17.47
N ILE A 162 -4.62 -1.34 16.26
CA ILE A 162 -4.50 0.08 15.93
C ILE A 162 -5.58 0.42 14.92
N HIS A 163 -6.56 1.20 15.35
CA HIS A 163 -7.64 1.70 14.52
C HIS A 163 -7.29 3.07 13.96
N VAL A 164 -7.54 3.27 12.68
CA VAL A 164 -7.27 4.53 11.96
C VAL A 164 -8.48 4.91 11.13
N TYR A 165 -8.91 6.16 11.25
CA TYR A 165 -9.84 6.83 10.34
C TYR A 165 -9.16 8.06 9.74
N MET A 166 -9.41 8.35 8.48
CA MET A 166 -8.96 9.56 7.81
C MET A 166 -9.97 10.02 6.76
N ASP A 167 -10.25 11.31 6.73
CA ASP A 167 -10.85 12.02 5.61
C ASP A 167 -10.02 13.27 5.26
N ASN A 168 -10.51 14.17 4.41
CA ASN A 168 -9.78 15.36 3.98
C ASN A 168 -9.65 16.47 5.06
N LYS A 169 -10.15 16.26 6.27
CA LYS A 169 -10.14 17.24 7.36
C LYS A 169 -9.74 16.66 8.69
N THR A 170 -9.95 15.34 8.88
CA THR A 170 -9.85 14.69 10.18
C THR A 170 -9.06 13.41 10.07
N ILE A 171 -8.19 13.18 11.05
CA ILE A 171 -7.56 11.89 11.30
C ILE A 171 -7.95 11.47 12.72
N LYS A 172 -8.35 10.21 12.89
CA LYS A 172 -8.55 9.59 14.19
C LYS A 172 -7.64 8.37 14.31
N VAL A 173 -6.96 8.24 15.43
CA VAL A 173 -6.13 7.07 15.73
C VAL A 173 -6.40 6.62 17.16
N LYS A 174 -6.64 5.33 17.31
CA LYS A 174 -6.76 4.67 18.60
C LYS A 174 -5.89 3.41 18.60
N ALA A 175 -4.96 3.33 19.53
CA ALA A 175 -4.16 2.12 19.76
C ALA A 175 -4.58 1.51 21.09
N THR A 176 -4.80 0.20 21.12
CA THR A 176 -5.19 -0.50 22.35
C THR A 176 -4.03 -0.52 23.34
N GLU A 177 -2.83 -0.77 22.86
CA GLU A 177 -1.59 -0.82 23.63
C GLU A 177 -0.40 -0.32 22.77
N GLY A 178 0.75 -0.14 23.41
CA GLY A 178 1.99 0.30 22.77
C GLY A 178 2.16 1.81 22.80
N LYS A 179 3.30 2.25 22.26
CA LYS A 179 3.64 3.67 22.08
C LYS A 179 3.92 3.93 20.62
N GLY A 180 3.51 5.09 20.15
CA GLY A 180 3.75 5.43 18.77
C GLY A 180 3.57 6.91 18.50
N TYR A 181 3.54 7.23 17.22
CA TYR A 181 3.26 8.61 16.80
C TYR A 181 2.45 8.63 15.51
N LEU A 182 1.64 9.67 15.38
CA LEU A 182 0.94 10.03 14.16
C LEU A 182 1.76 11.10 13.43
N THR A 183 2.09 10.84 12.17
CA THR A 183 2.65 11.84 11.24
C THR A 183 1.51 12.46 10.45
N ILE A 184 1.46 13.79 10.41
CA ILE A 184 0.38 14.54 9.79
C ILE A 184 0.97 15.46 8.73
N GLN A 185 0.51 15.34 7.49
CA GLN A 185 0.78 16.29 6.42
C GLN A 185 -0.22 17.44 6.51
N SER A 186 0.24 18.67 6.76
CA SER A 186 -0.65 19.83 6.87
C SER A 186 0.09 21.13 6.63
N ARG A 187 -0.49 22.02 5.81
CA ARG A 187 0.06 23.38 5.55
C ARG A 187 0.09 24.26 6.79
N ARG A 188 -0.81 24.02 7.73
CA ARG A 188 -0.89 24.76 9.00
C ARG A 188 -0.80 23.79 10.15
N GLN A 189 -0.42 24.29 11.33
CA GLN A 189 -0.39 23.46 12.53
C GLN A 189 -1.74 22.78 12.76
N PRO A 190 -1.77 21.44 12.81
CA PRO A 190 -2.98 20.69 13.13
C PRO A 190 -3.44 20.95 14.57
N LYS A 191 -4.73 20.74 14.80
CA LYS A 191 -5.30 20.79 16.16
C LYS A 191 -5.66 19.38 16.60
N ALA A 192 -5.18 18.98 17.76
CA ALA A 192 -5.50 17.69 18.39
C ALA A 192 -6.43 17.90 19.59
N ASN A 193 -7.27 16.90 19.86
CA ASN A 193 -8.10 16.88 21.07
C ASN A 193 -7.26 16.70 22.34
N MET A 194 -6.10 16.05 22.23
CA MET A 194 -5.16 15.82 23.31
C MET A 194 -3.74 15.61 22.79
N GLY A 195 -2.75 15.86 23.64
CA GLY A 195 -1.33 15.83 23.30
C GLY A 195 -0.85 17.09 22.59
N THR A 196 0.46 17.21 22.43
CA THR A 196 1.09 18.34 21.75
C THR A 196 1.44 17.96 20.32
N VAL A 197 1.05 18.80 19.37
CA VAL A 197 1.44 18.65 17.96
C VAL A 197 2.73 19.40 17.73
N GLU A 198 3.78 18.67 17.37
CA GLU A 198 5.14 19.17 17.16
C GLU A 198 5.43 19.32 15.67
N LYS A 199 6.13 20.38 15.27
CA LYS A 199 6.60 20.55 13.90
C LYS A 199 7.87 19.72 13.69
N VAL A 200 7.85 18.80 12.71
CA VAL A 200 8.99 17.97 12.33
C VAL A 200 9.79 18.65 11.20
N SER A 201 9.09 19.12 10.18
CA SER A 201 9.64 19.88 9.06
C SER A 201 8.53 20.74 8.45
N GLU A 202 8.79 21.42 7.35
CA GLU A 202 7.76 22.19 6.68
C GLU A 202 6.62 21.27 6.16
N GLY A 203 5.39 21.59 6.56
CA GLY A 203 4.20 20.79 6.20
C GLY A 203 4.08 19.44 6.91
N VAL A 204 5.05 19.06 7.75
CA VAL A 204 5.06 17.78 8.46
C VAL A 204 5.00 17.98 9.96
N TRP A 205 4.05 17.33 10.59
CA TRP A 205 3.77 17.43 12.02
C TRP A 205 3.72 16.05 12.66
N ARG A 206 3.95 15.99 13.96
CA ARG A 206 3.90 14.75 14.76
C ARG A 206 3.04 14.94 15.99
N LEU A 207 2.27 13.91 16.32
CA LEU A 207 1.54 13.78 17.58
C LEU A 207 1.88 12.43 18.21
N TRP A 208 2.30 12.42 19.47
CA TRP A 208 2.59 11.19 20.19
C TRP A 208 1.31 10.47 20.63
N ILE A 209 1.34 9.15 20.55
CA ILE A 209 0.30 8.21 21.00
C ILE A 209 0.93 7.38 22.10
N ASP A 210 0.60 7.70 23.33
CA ASP A 210 1.18 7.14 24.55
C ASP A 210 0.14 6.62 25.54
N SER A 211 -1.12 6.60 25.12
CA SER A 211 -2.25 6.13 25.91
C SER A 211 -3.35 5.60 24.97
N PRO A 212 -4.30 4.75 25.49
CA PRO A 212 -5.34 4.12 24.68
C PRO A 212 -6.47 5.06 24.25
N GLU A 213 -6.47 6.30 24.69
CA GLU A 213 -7.49 7.27 24.30
C GLU A 213 -7.33 7.65 22.82
N GLU A 214 -8.45 7.84 22.15
CA GLU A 214 -8.50 8.21 20.75
C GLU A 214 -7.91 9.60 20.51
N ARG A 215 -6.94 9.69 19.62
CA ARG A 215 -6.43 10.97 19.09
C ARG A 215 -7.28 11.41 17.93
N ILE A 216 -7.89 12.59 18.04
CA ILE A 216 -8.66 13.23 16.96
C ILE A 216 -7.91 14.47 16.54
N VAL A 217 -7.49 14.50 15.28
CA VAL A 217 -6.72 15.60 14.72
C VAL A 217 -7.46 16.24 13.57
N THR A 218 -7.62 17.56 13.60
CA THR A 218 -8.09 18.35 12.46
C THR A 218 -6.90 19.01 11.78
N TYR A 219 -6.85 18.94 10.45
CA TYR A 219 -5.73 19.39 9.64
C TYR A 219 -6.19 20.04 8.32
N ARG A 220 -5.25 20.61 7.55
CA ARG A 220 -5.49 21.19 6.23
C ARG A 220 -4.37 20.80 5.27
N LEU A 221 -4.71 20.10 4.19
CA LEU A 221 -3.82 19.80 3.08
C LEU A 221 -3.44 21.04 2.26
#